data_6980469802c95876aaf6abdc9963f816
#
_entry.id   6980469802c95876aaf6abdc9963f816
#
_cell.length_a   1.000
_cell.length_b   1.000
_cell.length_c   1.000
_cell.angle_alpha   90.00
_cell.angle_beta   90.00
_cell.angle_gamma   90.00
#
_symmetry.space_group_name_H-M   'P 1'
#
loop_
_entity.id
_entity.type
_entity.pdbx_description
1 polymer ?
#
loop_
_entity_poly.entity_id
_entity_poly.type
_entity_poly.pdbx_seq_one_letter_code
_entity_poly.pdbx_strand_id
1 'polypeptide(L)'
;RSFNEGSYVEAGQQLYQIDKDKYQAELDAALAELARARANLELATKTRIRYEALRKSRTASEQSYDDAVAAEAQSKAAIASAQAGVDKARIELDYTNVVAPLSGQIGASSDSEGALVTASQAEALATITQLDPIYVDVTQAGGKLLKIKDAIATGRVTGVDEANIEVRL
;
A
#
# COMPACT_ATOMS: atom_id res chain seq x y z
N ARG A 1 -17.24 2.13 -10.74
CA ARG A 1 -17.60 2.47 -9.36
C ARG A 1 -18.37 1.32 -8.72
N SER A 2 -18.02 0.94 -7.47
CA SER A 2 -18.56 -0.26 -6.79
C SER A 2 -19.30 0.07 -5.48
N PHE A 3 -19.71 1.32 -5.28
CA PHE A 3 -20.45 1.76 -4.09
C PHE A 3 -21.61 2.68 -4.44
N ASN A 4 -22.55 2.85 -3.50
CA ASN A 4 -23.62 3.86 -3.58
C ASN A 4 -23.21 5.08 -2.76
N GLU A 5 -23.42 6.28 -3.31
CA GLU A 5 -23.14 7.53 -2.61
C GLU A 5 -23.97 7.65 -1.33
N GLY A 6 -23.35 8.11 -0.26
CA GLY A 6 -23.98 8.19 1.05
C GLY A 6 -24.08 6.87 1.82
N SER A 7 -23.66 5.73 1.25
CA SER A 7 -23.68 4.45 1.95
C SER A 7 -22.52 4.31 2.95
N TYR A 8 -22.66 3.35 3.85
CA TYR A 8 -21.54 2.92 4.70
C TYR A 8 -20.64 1.96 3.91
N VAL A 9 -19.33 2.14 4.03
CA VAL A 9 -18.30 1.29 3.42
C VAL A 9 -17.36 0.76 4.49
N GLU A 10 -16.86 -0.46 4.28
CA GLU A 10 -15.90 -1.09 5.19
C GLU A 10 -14.47 -0.85 4.71
N ALA A 11 -13.52 -0.80 5.64
CA ALA A 11 -12.10 -0.74 5.29
C ALA A 11 -11.70 -1.93 4.41
N GLY A 12 -11.00 -1.67 3.29
CA GLY A 12 -10.66 -2.67 2.29
C GLY A 12 -11.73 -2.92 1.23
N GLN A 13 -12.95 -2.37 1.38
CA GLN A 13 -13.99 -2.49 0.35
C GLN A 13 -13.57 -1.77 -0.93
N GLN A 14 -13.73 -2.43 -2.08
CA GLN A 14 -13.43 -1.82 -3.39
C GLN A 14 -14.40 -0.67 -3.69
N LEU A 15 -13.86 0.48 -4.04
CA LEU A 15 -14.62 1.69 -4.37
C LEU A 15 -14.62 1.96 -5.88
N TYR A 16 -13.42 1.96 -6.47
CA TYR A 16 -13.24 2.22 -7.89
C TYR A 16 -12.33 1.18 -8.51
N GLN A 17 -12.53 0.95 -9.81
CA GLN A 17 -11.60 0.22 -10.66
C GLN A 17 -11.09 1.17 -11.75
N ILE A 18 -9.81 1.44 -11.73
CA ILE A 18 -9.12 2.15 -12.82
C ILE A 18 -8.81 1.13 -13.93
N ASP A 19 -8.72 1.57 -15.17
CA ASP A 19 -8.32 0.72 -16.30
C ASP A 19 -6.97 0.06 -16.00
N LYS A 20 -6.98 -1.27 -15.96
CA LYS A 20 -5.83 -2.08 -15.56
C LYS A 20 -5.02 -2.63 -16.73
N ASP A 21 -5.53 -2.53 -17.96
CA ASP A 21 -4.97 -3.27 -19.11
C ASP A 21 -3.53 -2.88 -19.38
N LYS A 22 -3.22 -1.57 -19.29
CA LYS A 22 -1.85 -1.06 -19.42
C LYS A 22 -0.93 -1.62 -18.31
N TYR A 23 -1.38 -1.59 -17.07
CA TYR A 23 -0.59 -2.06 -15.91
C TYR A 23 -0.40 -3.58 -15.92
N GLN A 24 -1.40 -4.32 -16.41
CA GLN A 24 -1.29 -5.76 -16.61
C GLN A 24 -0.22 -6.07 -17.68
N ALA A 25 -0.21 -5.36 -18.79
CA ALA A 25 0.81 -5.53 -19.82
C ALA A 25 2.23 -5.20 -19.31
N GLU A 26 2.37 -4.17 -18.46
CA GLU A 26 3.65 -3.83 -17.82
C GLU A 26 4.11 -4.93 -16.86
N LEU A 27 3.20 -5.53 -16.08
CA LEU A 27 3.51 -6.67 -15.22
C LEU A 27 3.94 -7.90 -16.05
N ASP A 28 3.24 -8.19 -17.13
CA ASP A 28 3.58 -9.32 -18.01
C ASP A 28 4.95 -9.14 -18.66
N ALA A 29 5.31 -7.91 -19.06
CA ALA A 29 6.62 -7.57 -19.57
C ALA A 29 7.72 -7.76 -18.51
N ALA A 30 7.48 -7.33 -17.26
CA ALA A 30 8.41 -7.51 -16.14
C ALA A 30 8.60 -9.00 -15.79
N LEU A 31 7.53 -9.81 -15.85
CA LEU A 31 7.60 -11.26 -15.65
C LEU A 31 8.42 -11.95 -16.74
N ALA A 32 8.29 -11.52 -17.99
CA ALA A 32 9.09 -12.05 -19.11
C ALA A 32 10.59 -11.73 -18.93
N GLU A 33 10.92 -10.51 -18.44
CA GLU A 33 12.30 -10.13 -18.13
C GLU A 33 12.88 -10.97 -16.98
N LEU A 34 12.10 -11.23 -15.93
CA LEU A 34 12.50 -12.14 -14.86
C LEU A 34 12.75 -13.56 -15.36
N ALA A 35 11.89 -14.06 -16.26
CA ALA A 35 12.08 -15.38 -16.87
C ALA A 35 13.38 -15.43 -17.69
N ARG A 36 13.70 -14.38 -18.45
CA ARG A 36 14.95 -14.23 -19.18
C ARG A 36 16.16 -14.24 -18.24
N ALA A 37 16.09 -13.48 -17.12
CA ALA A 37 17.18 -13.44 -16.13
C ALA A 37 17.41 -14.83 -15.49
N ARG A 38 16.34 -15.58 -15.21
CA ARG A 38 16.43 -16.96 -14.68
C ARG A 38 17.09 -17.90 -15.67
N ALA A 39 16.74 -17.84 -16.95
CA ALA A 39 17.37 -18.66 -18.00
C ALA A 39 18.88 -18.33 -18.13
N ASN A 40 19.27 -17.06 -18.04
CA ASN A 40 20.65 -16.66 -18.05
C ASN A 40 21.43 -17.20 -16.83
N LEU A 41 20.85 -17.19 -15.64
CA LEU A 41 21.46 -17.79 -14.45
C LEU A 41 21.64 -19.31 -14.63
N GLU A 42 20.65 -20.01 -15.18
CA GLU A 42 20.77 -21.44 -15.43
C GLU A 42 21.96 -21.75 -16.36
N LEU A 43 22.11 -20.96 -17.43
CA LEU A 43 23.24 -21.08 -18.36
C LEU A 43 24.58 -20.80 -17.65
N ALA A 44 24.67 -19.70 -16.87
CA ALA A 44 25.87 -19.33 -16.14
C ALA A 44 26.26 -20.41 -15.10
N THR A 45 25.27 -20.96 -14.37
CA THR A 45 25.48 -22.03 -13.40
C THR A 45 26.02 -23.30 -14.08
N LYS A 46 25.41 -23.73 -15.20
CA LYS A 46 25.90 -24.88 -15.98
C LYS A 46 27.32 -24.66 -16.48
N THR A 47 27.65 -23.43 -16.88
CA THR A 47 28.97 -23.05 -17.34
C THR A 47 29.98 -23.10 -16.19
N ARG A 48 29.67 -22.53 -15.03
CA ARG A 48 30.52 -22.62 -13.83
C ARG A 48 30.79 -24.07 -13.42
N ILE A 49 29.75 -24.91 -13.38
CA ILE A 49 29.91 -26.35 -13.03
C ILE A 49 30.85 -27.05 -14.01
N ARG A 50 30.74 -26.75 -15.31
CA ARG A 50 31.62 -27.31 -16.36
C ARG A 50 33.06 -26.87 -16.11
N TYR A 51 33.32 -25.59 -15.90
CA TYR A 51 34.70 -25.08 -15.64
C TYR A 51 35.26 -25.58 -14.32
N GLU A 52 34.43 -25.78 -13.29
CA GLU A 52 34.86 -26.42 -12.04
C GLU A 52 35.38 -27.85 -12.27
N ALA A 53 34.68 -28.64 -13.09
CA ALA A 53 35.10 -29.98 -13.45
C ALA A 53 36.40 -29.99 -14.29
N LEU A 54 36.51 -29.10 -15.29
CA LEU A 54 37.72 -28.92 -16.12
C LEU A 54 38.93 -28.43 -15.31
N ARG A 55 38.74 -27.57 -14.33
CA ARG A 55 39.79 -27.13 -13.41
C ARG A 55 40.31 -28.32 -12.58
N LYS A 56 39.40 -29.15 -12.03
CA LYS A 56 39.79 -30.35 -11.27
C LYS A 56 40.64 -31.33 -12.13
N SER A 57 40.34 -31.44 -13.41
CA SER A 57 41.14 -32.23 -14.37
C SER A 57 42.32 -31.51 -14.95
N ARG A 58 42.66 -30.28 -14.49
CA ARG A 58 43.77 -29.44 -14.99
C ARG A 58 43.67 -29.08 -16.48
N THR A 59 42.47 -29.07 -17.04
CA THR A 59 42.21 -28.82 -18.47
C THR A 59 41.77 -27.38 -18.74
N ALA A 60 41.32 -26.66 -17.71
CA ALA A 60 40.96 -25.23 -17.77
C ALA A 60 41.89 -24.37 -16.89
N SER A 61 42.05 -23.10 -17.25
CA SER A 61 42.80 -22.12 -16.43
C SER A 61 41.95 -21.72 -15.20
N GLU A 62 42.64 -21.27 -14.13
CA GLU A 62 42.01 -20.69 -12.96
C GLU A 62 41.15 -19.48 -13.35
N GLN A 63 41.69 -18.62 -14.21
CA GLN A 63 40.98 -17.42 -14.72
C GLN A 63 39.63 -17.79 -15.37
N SER A 64 39.60 -18.84 -16.20
CA SER A 64 38.32 -19.24 -16.85
C SER A 64 37.28 -19.70 -15.84
N TYR A 65 37.68 -20.30 -14.74
CA TYR A 65 36.80 -20.66 -13.65
C TYR A 65 36.30 -19.43 -12.89
N ASP A 66 37.19 -18.50 -12.56
CA ASP A 66 36.85 -17.25 -11.86
C ASP A 66 35.91 -16.38 -12.68
N ASP A 67 36.12 -16.30 -14.01
CA ASP A 67 35.21 -15.62 -14.93
C ASP A 67 33.81 -16.26 -14.91
N ALA A 68 33.73 -17.59 -14.88
CA ALA A 68 32.45 -18.29 -14.81
C ALA A 68 31.73 -18.09 -13.44
N VAL A 69 32.50 -18.01 -12.34
CA VAL A 69 31.95 -17.67 -11.01
C VAL A 69 31.42 -16.25 -11.00
N ALA A 70 32.16 -15.30 -11.56
CA ALA A 70 31.73 -13.89 -11.65
C ALA A 70 30.48 -13.75 -12.53
N ALA A 71 30.38 -14.47 -13.65
CA ALA A 71 29.22 -14.48 -14.52
C ALA A 71 27.96 -15.04 -13.81
N GLU A 72 28.11 -16.10 -13.00
CA GLU A 72 27.01 -16.62 -12.18
C GLU A 72 26.56 -15.60 -11.14
N ALA A 73 27.50 -14.93 -10.44
CA ALA A 73 27.18 -13.91 -9.47
C ALA A 73 26.45 -12.71 -10.11
N GLN A 74 26.91 -12.27 -11.29
CA GLN A 74 26.24 -11.23 -12.07
C GLN A 74 24.82 -11.63 -12.48
N SER A 75 24.61 -12.87 -12.91
CA SER A 75 23.29 -13.37 -13.29
C SER A 75 22.34 -13.47 -12.07
N LYS A 76 22.86 -13.80 -10.89
CA LYS A 76 22.08 -13.75 -9.63
C LYS A 76 21.63 -12.32 -9.30
N ALA A 77 22.51 -11.34 -9.46
CA ALA A 77 22.17 -9.93 -9.25
C ALA A 77 21.13 -9.45 -10.27
N ALA A 78 21.22 -9.91 -11.53
CA ALA A 78 20.23 -9.60 -12.56
C ALA A 78 18.82 -10.13 -12.22
N ILE A 79 18.70 -11.31 -11.60
CA ILE A 79 17.41 -11.84 -11.11
C ILE A 79 16.85 -10.92 -10.02
N ALA A 80 17.65 -10.49 -9.05
CA ALA A 80 17.21 -9.60 -7.99
C ALA A 80 16.67 -8.26 -8.55
N SER A 81 17.36 -7.71 -9.55
CA SER A 81 16.91 -6.50 -10.25
C SER A 81 15.60 -6.72 -11.01
N ALA A 82 15.48 -7.82 -11.75
CA ALA A 82 14.26 -8.14 -12.49
C ALA A 82 13.06 -8.43 -11.54
N GLN A 83 13.31 -9.07 -10.39
CA GLN A 83 12.30 -9.30 -9.36
C GLN A 83 11.77 -7.98 -8.80
N ALA A 84 12.64 -7.02 -8.50
CA ALA A 84 12.23 -5.68 -8.07
C ALA A 84 11.37 -4.97 -9.13
N GLY A 85 11.65 -5.19 -10.41
CA GLY A 85 10.81 -4.71 -11.52
C GLY A 85 9.40 -5.32 -11.49
N VAL A 86 9.29 -6.63 -11.25
CA VAL A 86 7.99 -7.31 -11.09
C VAL A 86 7.21 -6.78 -9.89
N ASP A 87 7.89 -6.59 -8.75
CA ASP A 87 7.24 -6.11 -7.53
C ASP A 87 6.71 -4.68 -7.72
N LYS A 88 7.49 -3.82 -8.41
CA LYS A 88 7.05 -2.48 -8.79
C LYS A 88 5.79 -2.52 -9.67
N ALA A 89 5.83 -3.28 -10.76
CA ALA A 89 4.70 -3.39 -11.69
C ALA A 89 3.44 -3.96 -11.01
N ARG A 90 3.62 -4.88 -10.04
CA ARG A 90 2.50 -5.41 -9.24
C ARG A 90 1.87 -4.34 -8.37
N ILE A 91 2.67 -3.53 -7.68
CA ILE A 91 2.18 -2.41 -6.86
C ILE A 91 1.39 -1.42 -7.73
N GLU A 92 1.88 -1.09 -8.92
CA GLU A 92 1.19 -0.19 -9.84
C GLU A 92 -0.14 -0.77 -10.34
N LEU A 93 -0.20 -2.08 -10.58
CA LEU A 93 -1.44 -2.79 -10.91
C LEU A 93 -2.41 -2.79 -9.70
N ASP A 94 -1.93 -3.03 -8.49
CA ASP A 94 -2.74 -3.02 -7.27
C ASP A 94 -3.38 -1.64 -7.04
N TYR A 95 -2.68 -0.55 -7.36
CA TYR A 95 -3.23 0.81 -7.27
C TYR A 95 -4.37 1.09 -8.26
N THR A 96 -4.56 0.26 -9.28
CA THR A 96 -5.76 0.37 -10.13
C THR A 96 -7.03 -0.04 -9.40
N ASN A 97 -6.92 -0.80 -8.32
CA ASN A 97 -8.02 -1.19 -7.45
C ASN A 97 -8.07 -0.25 -6.24
N VAL A 98 -8.86 0.80 -6.33
CA VAL A 98 -9.01 1.79 -5.24
C VAL A 98 -9.94 1.24 -4.18
N VAL A 99 -9.41 1.04 -2.96
CA VAL A 99 -10.15 0.51 -1.81
C VAL A 99 -10.33 1.57 -0.73
N ALA A 100 -11.34 1.39 0.12
CA ALA A 100 -11.57 2.26 1.27
C ALA A 100 -10.43 2.11 2.30
N PRO A 101 -9.74 3.19 2.69
CA PRO A 101 -8.66 3.13 3.68
C PRO A 101 -9.18 2.96 5.11
N LEU A 102 -10.43 3.30 5.38
CA LEU A 102 -11.10 3.18 6.67
C LEU A 102 -12.58 2.91 6.47
N SER A 103 -13.25 2.39 7.51
CA SER A 103 -14.69 2.20 7.51
C SER A 103 -15.40 3.52 7.86
N GLY A 104 -16.51 3.82 7.18
CA GLY A 104 -17.25 5.05 7.41
C GLY A 104 -18.31 5.32 6.34
N GLN A 105 -18.92 6.48 6.41
CA GLN A 105 -19.89 6.93 5.42
C GLN A 105 -19.14 7.59 4.25
N ILE A 106 -19.36 7.09 3.03
CA ILE A 106 -18.79 7.66 1.82
C ILE A 106 -19.68 8.77 1.28
N GLY A 107 -19.07 9.89 0.89
CA GLY A 107 -19.76 11.01 0.27
C GLY A 107 -20.09 10.78 -1.21
N ALA A 108 -20.39 11.87 -1.91
CA ALA A 108 -20.56 11.87 -3.34
C ALA A 108 -19.22 11.62 -4.05
N SER A 109 -19.28 11.01 -5.23
CA SER A 109 -18.12 10.87 -6.13
C SER A 109 -17.89 12.19 -6.88
N SER A 110 -16.64 12.67 -6.90
CA SER A 110 -16.26 13.87 -7.63
C SER A 110 -16.21 13.63 -9.13
N ASP A 111 -15.85 12.40 -9.53
CA ASP A 111 -15.67 12.02 -10.93
C ASP A 111 -16.77 11.05 -11.40
N SER A 112 -17.18 11.20 -12.65
CA SER A 112 -18.10 10.29 -13.32
C SER A 112 -17.39 9.03 -13.82
N GLU A 113 -18.14 7.95 -14.01
CA GLU A 113 -17.61 6.73 -14.63
C GLU A 113 -17.08 7.02 -16.04
N GLY A 114 -15.87 6.55 -16.33
CA GLY A 114 -15.17 6.81 -17.57
C GLY A 114 -14.36 8.12 -17.60
N ALA A 115 -14.37 8.92 -16.53
CA ALA A 115 -13.53 10.10 -16.43
C ALA A 115 -12.03 9.71 -16.34
N LEU A 116 -11.19 10.60 -16.90
CA LEU A 116 -9.74 10.45 -16.79
C LEU A 116 -9.28 10.99 -15.44
N VAL A 117 -8.66 10.13 -14.63
CA VAL A 117 -8.10 10.49 -13.34
C VAL A 117 -6.58 10.48 -13.38
N THR A 118 -5.93 11.31 -12.56
CA THR A 118 -4.48 11.39 -12.46
C THR A 118 -4.02 11.21 -11.00
N ALA A 119 -2.86 10.58 -10.80
CA ALA A 119 -2.31 10.28 -9.47
C ALA A 119 -2.07 11.52 -8.57
N SER A 120 -2.03 12.73 -9.14
CA SER A 120 -1.75 13.98 -8.42
C SER A 120 -2.88 15.00 -8.56
N GLN A 121 -4.12 14.57 -8.86
CA GLN A 121 -5.24 15.51 -8.91
C GLN A 121 -5.49 16.14 -7.52
N ALA A 122 -5.87 17.43 -7.54
CA ALA A 122 -6.10 18.20 -6.31
C ALA A 122 -7.39 17.77 -5.59
N GLU A 123 -8.36 17.23 -6.31
CA GLU A 123 -9.66 16.81 -5.82
C GLU A 123 -9.68 15.30 -5.56
N ALA A 124 -10.14 14.91 -4.38
CA ALA A 124 -10.27 13.48 -4.03
C ALA A 124 -11.44 12.85 -4.79
N LEU A 125 -11.31 11.59 -5.21
CA LEU A 125 -12.38 10.85 -5.91
C LEU A 125 -13.66 10.73 -5.07
N ALA A 126 -13.51 10.55 -3.76
CA ALA A 126 -14.59 10.58 -2.76
C ALA A 126 -13.99 10.82 -1.38
N THR A 127 -14.82 11.30 -0.46
CA THR A 127 -14.43 11.48 0.95
C THR A 127 -15.16 10.46 1.80
N ILE A 128 -14.43 9.76 2.68
CA ILE A 128 -15.03 8.86 3.66
C ILE A 128 -14.94 9.53 5.02
N THR A 129 -16.08 9.66 5.70
CA THR A 129 -16.17 10.24 7.04
C THR A 129 -16.42 9.14 8.05
N GLN A 130 -15.49 8.98 8.99
CA GLN A 130 -15.69 8.07 10.12
C GLN A 130 -16.64 8.71 11.12
N LEU A 131 -17.74 8.04 11.43
CA LEU A 131 -18.77 8.54 12.35
C LEU A 131 -18.73 7.85 13.72
N ASP A 132 -17.90 6.82 13.89
CA ASP A 132 -17.74 6.10 15.15
C ASP A 132 -16.23 5.81 15.36
N PRO A 133 -15.59 6.34 16.41
CA PRO A 133 -16.12 7.30 17.40
C PRO A 133 -16.25 8.73 16.84
N ILE A 134 -17.24 9.48 17.33
CA ILE A 134 -17.44 10.90 17.01
C ILE A 134 -17.02 11.76 18.20
N TYR A 135 -16.32 12.85 17.94
CA TYR A 135 -15.99 13.85 18.95
C TYR A 135 -17.11 14.89 19.02
N VAL A 136 -17.56 15.18 20.24
CA VAL A 136 -18.56 16.21 20.50
C VAL A 136 -17.92 17.33 21.32
N ASP A 137 -17.73 18.49 20.71
CA ASP A 137 -17.24 19.68 21.39
C ASP A 137 -18.40 20.42 22.05
N VAL A 138 -18.44 20.37 23.38
CA VAL A 138 -19.43 21.12 24.17
C VAL A 138 -18.82 22.42 24.64
N THR A 139 -19.24 23.54 24.05
CA THR A 139 -18.83 24.89 24.48
C THR A 139 -19.70 25.37 25.62
N GLN A 140 -19.09 25.69 26.75
CA GLN A 140 -19.79 26.25 27.91
C GLN A 140 -19.30 27.69 28.22
N ALA A 141 -20.23 28.59 28.48
CA ALA A 141 -19.89 29.96 28.85
C ALA A 141 -19.06 29.99 30.15
N GLY A 142 -17.89 30.62 30.10
CA GLY A 142 -16.90 30.64 31.20
C GLY A 142 -17.44 31.09 32.59
N GLY A 143 -18.49 31.90 32.62
CA GLY A 143 -19.15 32.25 33.86
C GLY A 143 -19.90 31.12 34.58
N LYS A 144 -20.36 30.10 33.83
CA LYS A 144 -20.93 28.87 34.43
C LYS A 144 -19.84 27.95 34.98
N LEU A 145 -18.71 27.84 34.30
CA LEU A 145 -17.57 27.05 34.77
C LEU A 145 -17.00 27.54 36.10
N LEU A 146 -16.91 28.87 36.30
CA LEU A 146 -16.50 29.48 37.57
C LEU A 146 -17.45 29.13 38.71
N LYS A 147 -18.77 29.17 38.46
CA LYS A 147 -19.79 28.81 39.47
C LYS A 147 -19.73 27.31 39.84
N ILE A 148 -19.43 26.44 38.89
CA ILE A 148 -19.26 25.01 39.15
C ILE A 148 -17.98 24.77 39.95
N LYS A 149 -16.86 25.43 39.60
CA LYS A 149 -15.61 25.34 40.37
C LYS A 149 -15.79 25.82 41.82
N ASP A 150 -16.49 26.93 42.03
CA ASP A 150 -16.82 27.43 43.38
C ASP A 150 -17.73 26.46 44.14
N ALA A 151 -18.71 25.85 43.48
CA ALA A 151 -19.59 24.88 44.10
C ALA A 151 -18.86 23.59 44.51
N ILE A 152 -17.89 23.14 43.72
CA ILE A 152 -17.00 21.99 44.03
C ILE A 152 -16.07 22.37 45.19
N ALA A 153 -15.43 23.56 45.14
CA ALA A 153 -14.52 24.01 46.18
C ALA A 153 -15.21 24.24 47.56
N THR A 154 -16.49 24.57 47.52
CA THR A 154 -17.33 24.75 48.75
C THR A 154 -18.03 23.46 49.19
N GLY A 155 -17.78 22.32 48.55
CA GLY A 155 -18.37 21.03 48.89
C GLY A 155 -19.88 20.91 48.62
N ARG A 156 -20.45 21.84 47.85
CA ARG A 156 -21.89 21.84 47.51
C ARG A 156 -22.19 20.87 46.35
N VAL A 157 -21.19 20.48 45.58
CA VAL A 157 -21.28 19.49 44.52
C VAL A 157 -20.03 18.62 44.59
N THR A 158 -20.22 17.33 44.65
CA THR A 158 -19.13 16.35 44.51
C THR A 158 -18.66 16.37 43.07
N GLY A 159 -17.37 16.56 42.82
CA GLY A 159 -16.77 16.41 41.49
C GLY A 159 -17.00 14.97 41.02
N VAL A 160 -17.55 14.84 39.82
CA VAL A 160 -17.66 13.53 39.14
C VAL A 160 -16.37 13.37 38.35
N ASP A 161 -15.53 12.41 38.70
CA ASP A 161 -14.27 12.16 38.00
C ASP A 161 -14.49 11.70 36.54
N GLU A 162 -15.71 11.20 36.22
CA GLU A 162 -16.16 10.85 34.89
C GLU A 162 -17.59 11.32 34.64
N ALA A 163 -17.76 12.32 33.78
CA ALA A 163 -19.08 12.69 33.28
C ALA A 163 -19.53 11.67 32.23
N ASN A 164 -20.44 10.79 32.59
CA ASN A 164 -21.07 9.88 31.64
C ASN A 164 -22.17 10.65 30.91
N ILE A 165 -21.88 11.11 29.69
CA ILE A 165 -22.85 11.82 28.85
C ILE A 165 -23.43 10.82 27.86
N GLU A 166 -24.68 10.43 28.07
CA GLU A 166 -25.43 9.60 27.11
C GLU A 166 -26.05 10.53 26.05
N VAL A 167 -25.53 10.48 24.83
CA VAL A 167 -26.11 11.19 23.68
C VAL A 167 -27.03 10.22 22.97
N ARG A 168 -28.34 10.48 22.99
CA ARG A 168 -29.32 9.76 22.14
C ARG A 168 -29.53 10.54 20.86
N LEU A 169 -29.17 9.93 19.72
CA LEU A 169 -29.45 10.43 18.37
C LEU A 169 -30.84 10.00 17.93
#